data_15908c112f5258a9f85e3ba5ae83ba82
#
_entry.id   15908c112f5258a9f85e3ba5ae83ba82
#
_cell.length_a   1.000
_cell.length_b   1.000
_cell.length_c   1.000
_cell.angle_alpha   90.00
_cell.angle_beta   90.00
_cell.angle_gamma   90.00
#
_symmetry.space_group_name_H-M   'P 1'
#
loop_
_entity.id
_entity.type
_entity.pdbx_description
1 polymer ?
#
loop_
_entity_poly.entity_id
_entity_poly.type
_entity_poly.pdbx_seq_one_letter_code
_entity_poly.pdbx_strand_id
1 'polypeptide(L)'
;MDIYTRAHDPKDKQIYELGHNVRLIHLKAGRNGEMHKLAVYPHLPDFAGKLENFRKRNRLKYDLVYSHYWLSAWAGRFLQGWWDVPHIIMFHTLGAIKNAIGIGEAEPELRIETERYLVKNCHRIIAATDKEKEDLILYYGALPETISVIPCGVNLELFQPVDKEAARQQLGLNGNKNILFVGRLEPLKGIDRLLMAMTYLENREGTRLLVIGGDGNSQHEIERLQRLSWELHIQDSVIFLGLIKQERLPLYYSAADVCVVPSYYESFGLVALESLACGTPVVATDVGSARSVIRQGETGYVVADNFPYRLAQKISLLLSKPEVSAESIGLVRASVAGFSWSSIAGVMVKEYRKVLADYFTQ
;
A
#
# COMPACT_ATOMS: atom_id res chain seq x y z
N MET A 1 17.05 16.97 -0.72
CA MET A 1 16.72 15.59 -1.11
C MET A 1 16.30 15.59 -2.58
N ASP A 2 16.87 14.70 -3.39
CA ASP A 2 16.51 14.55 -4.79
C ASP A 2 15.83 13.20 -5.01
N ILE A 3 14.68 13.21 -5.66
CA ILE A 3 13.90 12.03 -6.00
C ILE A 3 14.05 11.83 -7.50
N TYR A 4 14.61 10.71 -7.91
CA TYR A 4 14.81 10.39 -9.31
C TYR A 4 13.77 9.38 -9.79
N THR A 5 13.15 9.66 -10.91
CA THR A 5 12.19 8.75 -11.54
C THR A 5 12.34 8.75 -13.07
N ARG A 6 11.83 7.72 -13.70
CA ARG A 6 11.77 7.65 -15.16
C ARG A 6 10.68 8.61 -15.67
N ALA A 7 11.03 9.43 -16.66
CA ALA A 7 10.04 10.22 -17.38
C ALA A 7 9.07 9.30 -18.16
N HIS A 8 7.78 9.54 -18.00
CA HIS A 8 6.71 8.83 -18.71
C HIS A 8 6.22 9.63 -19.93
N ASP A 9 6.01 10.92 -19.77
CA ASP A 9 5.57 11.80 -20.84
C ASP A 9 6.77 12.59 -21.40
N PRO A 10 6.91 12.71 -22.75
CA PRO A 10 7.91 13.60 -23.35
C PRO A 10 7.79 15.07 -22.93
N LYS A 11 6.60 15.47 -22.46
CA LYS A 11 6.31 16.84 -21.98
C LYS A 11 6.67 17.03 -20.50
N ASP A 12 7.02 15.99 -19.77
CA ASP A 12 7.43 16.11 -18.38
C ASP A 12 8.60 17.09 -18.26
N LYS A 13 8.46 18.07 -17.37
CA LYS A 13 9.60 18.89 -16.97
C LYS A 13 10.66 18.00 -16.34
N GLN A 14 11.92 18.28 -16.60
CA GLN A 14 13.01 17.51 -16.03
C GLN A 14 13.08 17.66 -14.51
N ILE A 15 12.73 18.82 -13.96
CA ILE A 15 12.81 19.10 -12.53
C ILE A 15 11.50 19.75 -12.06
N TYR A 16 10.96 19.21 -10.97
CA TYR A 16 9.86 19.79 -10.21
C TYR A 16 10.33 20.06 -8.78
N GLU A 17 10.15 21.28 -8.31
CA GLU A 17 10.37 21.61 -6.90
C GLU A 17 9.13 21.18 -6.09
N LEU A 18 9.32 20.27 -5.14
CA LEU A 18 8.24 19.73 -4.30
C LEU A 18 8.17 20.41 -2.92
N GLY A 19 9.22 21.15 -2.56
CA GLY A 19 9.32 21.85 -1.29
C GLY A 19 10.73 22.36 -1.04
N HIS A 20 10.96 22.93 0.13
CA HIS A 20 12.29 23.42 0.48
C HIS A 20 13.32 22.28 0.45
N ASN A 21 14.30 22.37 -0.45
CA ASN A 21 15.36 21.36 -0.64
C ASN A 21 14.84 19.95 -1.06
N VAL A 22 13.66 19.84 -1.68
CA VAL A 22 13.12 18.58 -2.20
C VAL A 22 12.77 18.76 -3.68
N ARG A 23 13.40 17.95 -4.55
CA ARG A 23 13.18 17.99 -6.00
C ARG A 23 12.81 16.62 -6.53
N LEU A 24 11.88 16.59 -7.50
CA LEU A 24 11.60 15.42 -8.33
C LEU A 24 12.28 15.62 -9.69
N ILE A 25 13.11 14.67 -10.07
CA ILE A 25 13.94 14.73 -11.28
C ILE A 25 13.54 13.59 -12.21
N HIS A 26 13.03 13.96 -13.38
CA HIS A 26 12.63 13.03 -14.43
C HIS A 26 13.79 12.75 -15.38
N LEU A 27 14.15 11.48 -15.53
CA LEU A 27 15.19 11.01 -16.44
C LEU A 27 14.59 10.11 -17.52
N LYS A 28 14.91 10.40 -18.78
CA LYS A 28 14.47 9.57 -19.90
C LYS A 28 15.28 8.27 -19.93
N ALA A 29 14.62 7.12 -19.82
CA ALA A 29 15.21 5.80 -19.98
C ALA A 29 14.20 4.87 -20.66
N GLY A 30 14.63 4.16 -21.67
CA GLY A 30 13.76 3.37 -22.53
C GLY A 30 12.82 4.23 -23.40
N ARG A 31 11.71 3.65 -23.82
CA ARG A 31 10.68 4.35 -24.63
C ARG A 31 9.76 5.20 -23.77
N ASN A 32 9.11 6.19 -24.39
CA ASN A 32 8.08 7.01 -23.74
C ASN A 32 6.82 6.17 -23.39
N GLY A 33 6.02 6.67 -22.46
CA GLY A 33 4.79 6.05 -22.01
C GLY A 33 4.98 5.02 -20.92
N GLU A 34 3.90 4.35 -20.58
CA GLU A 34 3.92 3.24 -19.63
C GLU A 34 4.66 2.03 -20.22
N MET A 35 5.42 1.37 -19.39
CA MET A 35 6.15 0.15 -19.71
C MET A 35 5.83 -0.91 -18.66
N HIS A 36 5.59 -2.14 -19.12
CA HIS A 36 5.50 -3.25 -18.18
C HIS A 36 6.81 -3.37 -17.38
N LYS A 37 6.70 -3.71 -16.09
CA LYS A 37 7.85 -3.74 -15.14
C LYS A 37 9.08 -4.50 -15.68
N LEU A 38 8.89 -5.62 -16.36
CA LEU A 38 9.99 -6.40 -16.95
C LEU A 38 10.63 -5.70 -18.15
N ALA A 39 9.85 -4.91 -18.90
CA ALA A 39 10.39 -4.15 -20.03
C ALA A 39 11.23 -2.94 -19.56
N VAL A 40 11.07 -2.49 -18.32
CA VAL A 40 11.91 -1.44 -17.72
C VAL A 40 13.30 -1.97 -17.35
N TYR A 41 13.40 -3.23 -16.93
CA TYR A 41 14.65 -3.82 -16.39
C TYR A 41 15.88 -3.59 -17.26
N PRO A 42 15.89 -3.87 -18.58
CA PRO A 42 17.07 -3.68 -19.43
C PRO A 42 17.50 -2.20 -19.58
N HIS A 43 16.65 -1.24 -19.22
CA HIS A 43 16.94 0.19 -19.29
C HIS A 43 17.49 0.78 -17.98
N LEU A 44 17.58 0.00 -16.91
CA LEU A 44 18.06 0.47 -15.61
C LEU A 44 19.53 0.91 -15.62
N PRO A 45 20.46 0.27 -16.35
CA PRO A 45 21.82 0.79 -16.49
C PRO A 45 21.87 2.16 -17.18
N ASP A 46 21.08 2.37 -18.23
CA ASP A 46 20.95 3.68 -18.90
C ASP A 46 20.36 4.75 -17.96
N PHE A 47 19.33 4.39 -17.18
CA PHE A 47 18.76 5.27 -16.15
C PHE A 47 19.83 5.69 -15.13
N ALA A 48 20.57 4.73 -14.56
CA ALA A 48 21.64 5.01 -13.60
C ALA A 48 22.75 5.88 -14.20
N GLY A 49 23.16 5.62 -15.46
CA GLY A 49 24.15 6.44 -16.19
C GLY A 49 23.68 7.88 -16.41
N LYS A 50 22.41 8.07 -16.75
CA LYS A 50 21.82 9.42 -16.90
C LYS A 50 21.71 10.16 -15.58
N LEU A 51 21.41 9.44 -14.50
CA LEU A 51 21.40 9.98 -13.14
C LEU A 51 22.81 10.46 -12.76
N GLU A 52 23.83 9.65 -12.98
CA GLU A 52 25.22 10.02 -12.71
C GLU A 52 25.65 11.22 -13.55
N ASN A 53 25.29 11.28 -14.82
CA ASN A 53 25.57 12.44 -15.69
C ASN A 53 24.86 13.72 -15.17
N PHE A 54 23.61 13.60 -14.71
CA PHE A 54 22.89 14.70 -14.11
C PHE A 54 23.59 15.18 -12.83
N ARG A 55 23.98 14.26 -11.93
CA ARG A 55 24.71 14.55 -10.72
C ARG A 55 26.00 15.33 -11.00
N LYS A 56 26.84 14.84 -11.95
CA LYS A 56 28.11 15.45 -12.34
C LYS A 56 27.93 16.87 -12.90
N ARG A 57 26.98 17.04 -13.83
CA ARG A 57 26.69 18.34 -14.46
C ARG A 57 26.25 19.40 -13.46
N ASN A 58 25.50 18.99 -12.44
CA ASN A 58 24.98 19.88 -11.40
C ASN A 58 25.89 19.91 -10.14
N ARG A 59 27.05 19.25 -10.16
CA ARG A 59 28.02 19.18 -9.05
C ARG A 59 27.39 18.76 -7.73
N LEU A 60 26.45 17.81 -7.78
CA LEU A 60 25.72 17.30 -6.62
C LEU A 60 26.55 16.23 -5.90
N LYS A 61 26.40 16.18 -4.58
CA LYS A 61 26.95 15.12 -3.72
C LYS A 61 25.81 14.51 -2.91
N TYR A 62 25.85 13.21 -2.72
CA TYR A 62 24.87 12.46 -1.95
C TYR A 62 25.62 11.59 -0.96
N ASP A 63 25.09 11.49 0.25
CA ASP A 63 25.68 10.69 1.33
C ASP A 63 25.03 9.31 1.44
N LEU A 64 23.87 9.11 0.76
CA LEU A 64 23.04 7.91 0.87
C LEU A 64 22.20 7.72 -0.38
N VAL A 65 21.98 6.47 -0.77
CA VAL A 65 20.97 6.07 -1.77
C VAL A 65 19.83 5.34 -1.05
N TYR A 66 18.58 5.76 -1.28
CA TYR A 66 17.40 5.06 -0.82
C TYR A 66 16.53 4.67 -2.00
N SER A 67 16.29 3.39 -2.16
CA SER A 67 15.56 2.83 -3.29
C SER A 67 14.25 2.20 -2.86
N HIS A 68 13.19 2.49 -3.61
CA HIS A 68 11.88 1.90 -3.45
C HIS A 68 11.59 0.92 -4.57
N TYR A 69 11.29 -0.33 -4.23
CA TYR A 69 11.04 -1.43 -5.14
C TYR A 69 12.28 -1.99 -5.82
N TRP A 70 12.24 -3.28 -6.20
CA TRP A 70 13.39 -4.00 -6.71
C TRP A 70 14.04 -3.40 -7.97
N LEU A 71 13.25 -2.79 -8.88
CA LEU A 71 13.78 -2.12 -10.08
C LEU A 71 14.62 -0.89 -9.72
N SER A 72 14.11 -0.04 -8.84
CA SER A 72 14.85 1.13 -8.36
C SER A 72 16.09 0.71 -7.59
N ALA A 73 15.99 -0.35 -6.79
CA ALA A 73 17.11 -0.90 -6.04
C ALA A 73 18.19 -1.46 -6.97
N TRP A 74 17.81 -2.08 -8.09
CA TRP A 74 18.77 -2.54 -9.09
C TRP A 74 19.53 -1.38 -9.75
N ALA A 75 18.87 -0.24 -10.00
CA ALA A 75 19.55 0.97 -10.45
C ALA A 75 20.41 1.58 -9.32
N GLY A 76 19.91 1.62 -8.08
CA GLY A 76 20.60 2.14 -6.90
C GLY A 76 21.93 1.42 -6.60
N ARG A 77 22.01 0.13 -6.91
CA ARG A 77 23.25 -0.66 -6.79
C ARG A 77 24.42 -0.07 -7.57
N PHE A 78 24.17 0.47 -8.78
CA PHE A 78 25.26 1.13 -9.56
C PHE A 78 25.72 2.40 -8.85
N LEU A 79 24.78 3.16 -8.29
CA LEU A 79 25.06 4.42 -7.60
C LEU A 79 25.81 4.19 -6.30
N GLN A 80 25.46 3.14 -5.55
CA GLN A 80 26.19 2.70 -4.37
C GLN A 80 27.67 2.49 -4.70
N GLY A 81 27.98 1.74 -5.75
CA GLY A 81 29.35 1.46 -6.12
C GLY A 81 30.10 2.66 -6.72
N TRP A 82 29.42 3.53 -7.48
CA TRP A 82 30.06 4.71 -8.10
C TRP A 82 30.31 5.86 -7.13
N TRP A 83 29.50 5.99 -6.09
CA TRP A 83 29.58 7.11 -5.16
C TRP A 83 30.21 6.73 -3.84
N ASP A 84 30.40 5.44 -3.61
CA ASP A 84 30.92 4.92 -2.33
C ASP A 84 30.07 5.40 -1.15
N VAL A 85 28.77 5.10 -1.20
CA VAL A 85 27.79 5.50 -0.19
C VAL A 85 26.87 4.34 0.18
N PRO A 86 26.30 4.34 1.38
CA PRO A 86 25.38 3.27 1.77
C PRO A 86 24.09 3.28 0.95
N HIS A 87 23.56 2.09 0.71
CA HIS A 87 22.32 1.85 -0.01
C HIS A 87 21.28 1.23 0.91
N ILE A 88 20.14 1.89 1.06
CA ILE A 88 18.97 1.43 1.79
C ILE A 88 17.90 1.02 0.78
N ILE A 89 17.18 -0.06 1.07
CA ILE A 89 16.13 -0.58 0.17
C ILE A 89 14.83 -0.79 0.95
N MET A 90 13.70 -0.42 0.35
CA MET A 90 12.37 -0.85 0.75
C MET A 90 11.69 -1.52 -0.45
N PHE A 91 11.38 -2.81 -0.32
CA PHE A 91 10.88 -3.59 -1.45
C PHE A 91 9.42 -3.35 -1.79
N HIS A 92 8.59 -2.97 -0.81
CA HIS A 92 7.14 -2.80 -0.89
C HIS A 92 6.36 -4.08 -1.21
N THR A 93 6.90 -4.99 -1.99
CA THR A 93 6.38 -6.34 -2.23
C THR A 93 7.54 -7.25 -2.59
N LEU A 94 7.42 -8.52 -2.25
CA LEU A 94 8.44 -9.54 -2.47
C LEU A 94 7.92 -10.61 -3.44
N GLY A 95 8.69 -10.89 -4.50
CA GLY A 95 8.28 -11.82 -5.57
C GLY A 95 8.09 -13.25 -5.07
N ALA A 96 9.03 -13.77 -4.26
CA ALA A 96 8.94 -15.14 -3.73
C ALA A 96 7.71 -15.33 -2.84
N ILE A 97 7.30 -14.30 -2.06
CA ILE A 97 6.11 -14.38 -1.22
C ILE A 97 4.84 -14.44 -2.07
N LYS A 98 4.74 -13.61 -3.10
CA LYS A 98 3.60 -13.65 -4.03
C LYS A 98 3.47 -15.01 -4.70
N ASN A 99 4.62 -15.63 -5.09
CA ASN A 99 4.62 -16.96 -5.67
C ASN A 99 4.24 -18.04 -4.65
N ALA A 100 4.67 -17.91 -3.39
CA ALA A 100 4.31 -18.83 -2.32
C ALA A 100 2.81 -18.81 -2.00
N ILE A 101 2.14 -17.66 -2.16
CA ILE A 101 0.68 -17.54 -2.01
C ILE A 101 -0.05 -18.24 -3.16
N GLY A 102 0.53 -18.25 -4.37
CA GLY A 102 0.00 -18.97 -5.53
C GLY A 102 -1.29 -18.38 -6.12
N ILE A 103 -1.55 -17.10 -5.90
CA ILE A 103 -2.75 -16.40 -6.41
C ILE A 103 -2.33 -15.30 -7.39
N GLY A 104 -2.95 -15.28 -8.56
CA GLY A 104 -2.60 -14.39 -9.67
C GLY A 104 -1.42 -14.91 -10.49
N GLU A 105 -0.84 -14.04 -11.30
CA GLU A 105 0.31 -14.38 -12.13
C GLU A 105 1.58 -14.57 -11.29
N ALA A 106 2.35 -15.61 -11.62
CA ALA A 106 3.63 -15.84 -10.97
C ALA A 106 4.64 -14.72 -11.30
N GLU A 107 5.34 -14.26 -10.28
CA GLU A 107 6.45 -13.33 -10.46
C GLU A 107 7.64 -14.07 -11.08
N PRO A 108 8.33 -13.48 -12.07
CA PRO A 108 9.41 -14.15 -12.81
C PRO A 108 10.64 -14.38 -11.93
N GLU A 109 11.38 -15.47 -12.23
CA GLU A 109 12.62 -15.81 -11.50
C GLU A 109 13.65 -14.68 -11.54
N LEU A 110 13.74 -13.95 -12.66
CA LEU A 110 14.58 -12.76 -12.78
C LEU A 110 14.35 -11.76 -11.63
N ARG A 111 13.10 -11.54 -11.23
CA ARG A 111 12.77 -10.66 -10.11
C ARG A 111 13.28 -11.24 -8.80
N ILE A 112 13.01 -12.51 -8.55
CA ILE A 112 13.35 -13.18 -7.29
C ILE A 112 14.88 -13.23 -7.12
N GLU A 113 15.63 -13.58 -8.16
CA GLU A 113 17.10 -13.60 -8.15
C GLU A 113 17.68 -12.19 -7.96
N THR A 114 17.08 -11.19 -8.62
CA THR A 114 17.48 -9.78 -8.41
C THR A 114 17.24 -9.34 -6.97
N GLU A 115 16.08 -9.66 -6.40
CA GLU A 115 15.78 -9.36 -5.00
C GLU A 115 16.76 -10.06 -4.06
N ARG A 116 17.08 -11.36 -4.28
CA ARG A 116 18.09 -12.11 -3.51
C ARG A 116 19.47 -11.47 -3.55
N TYR A 117 19.88 -11.03 -4.74
CA TYR A 117 21.16 -10.32 -4.90
C TYR A 117 21.17 -9.01 -4.10
N LEU A 118 20.09 -8.21 -4.21
CA LEU A 118 19.97 -6.92 -3.55
C LEU A 118 19.94 -7.05 -2.03
N VAL A 119 19.24 -8.03 -1.51
CA VAL A 119 19.18 -8.34 -0.06
C VAL A 119 20.57 -8.60 0.51
N LYS A 120 21.42 -9.30 -0.22
CA LYS A 120 22.78 -9.64 0.21
C LYS A 120 23.80 -8.49 0.07
N ASN A 121 23.49 -7.48 -0.76
CA ASN A 121 24.46 -6.46 -1.15
C ASN A 121 24.07 -5.02 -0.78
N CYS A 122 22.94 -4.82 -0.13
CA CYS A 122 22.57 -3.51 0.43
C CYS A 122 23.04 -3.38 1.88
N HIS A 123 23.09 -2.14 2.38
CA HIS A 123 23.52 -1.86 3.75
C HIS A 123 22.37 -1.96 4.75
N ARG A 124 21.15 -1.64 4.31
CA ARG A 124 19.96 -1.69 5.16
C ARG A 124 18.73 -2.01 4.33
N ILE A 125 17.84 -2.82 4.89
CA ILE A 125 16.51 -3.07 4.35
C ILE A 125 15.49 -2.48 5.32
N ILE A 126 14.55 -1.73 4.79
CA ILE A 126 13.38 -1.27 5.55
C ILE A 126 12.24 -2.21 5.24
N ALA A 127 11.81 -2.96 6.23
CA ALA A 127 10.59 -3.77 6.18
C ALA A 127 9.44 -2.97 6.79
N ALA A 128 8.27 -3.01 6.17
CA ALA A 128 7.10 -2.28 6.68
C ALA A 128 6.47 -2.95 7.90
N THR A 129 6.69 -4.25 8.09
CA THR A 129 6.12 -5.06 9.18
C THR A 129 7.11 -6.10 9.67
N ASP A 130 6.90 -6.62 10.89
CA ASP A 130 7.68 -7.76 11.41
C ASP A 130 7.50 -9.00 10.53
N LYS A 131 6.31 -9.20 9.97
CA LYS A 131 6.05 -10.30 9.02
C LYS A 131 6.90 -10.16 7.75
N GLU A 132 7.02 -8.97 7.17
CA GLU A 132 7.90 -8.75 6.02
C GLU A 132 9.38 -8.99 6.39
N LYS A 133 9.80 -8.64 7.61
CA LYS A 133 11.14 -8.98 8.13
C LYS A 133 11.34 -10.50 8.20
N GLU A 134 10.39 -11.25 8.76
CA GLU A 134 10.43 -12.71 8.80
C GLU A 134 10.52 -13.32 7.40
N ASP A 135 9.71 -12.80 6.47
CA ASP A 135 9.69 -13.25 5.08
C ASP A 135 11.01 -12.97 4.35
N LEU A 136 11.63 -11.82 4.59
CA LEU A 136 12.96 -11.49 4.05
C LEU A 136 14.04 -12.47 4.57
N ILE A 137 13.99 -12.83 5.83
CA ILE A 137 14.91 -13.82 6.43
C ILE A 137 14.65 -15.20 5.82
N LEU A 138 13.40 -15.65 5.78
CA LEU A 138 13.02 -17.00 5.38
C LEU A 138 13.25 -17.25 3.87
N TYR A 139 12.79 -16.34 3.00
CA TYR A 139 12.78 -16.57 1.55
C TYR A 139 14.00 -16.00 0.80
N TYR A 140 14.67 -15.02 1.41
CA TYR A 140 15.79 -14.33 0.77
C TYR A 140 17.11 -14.47 1.52
N GLY A 141 17.10 -15.06 2.74
CA GLY A 141 18.30 -15.24 3.55
C GLY A 141 18.89 -13.92 4.06
N ALA A 142 18.05 -12.92 4.29
CA ALA A 142 18.50 -11.65 4.85
C ALA A 142 19.01 -11.83 6.29
N LEU A 143 20.07 -11.10 6.64
CA LEU A 143 20.57 -11.10 8.01
C LEU A 143 19.64 -10.23 8.89
N PRO A 144 19.18 -10.72 10.05
CA PRO A 144 18.23 -9.97 10.90
C PRO A 144 18.69 -8.57 11.29
N GLU A 145 20.00 -8.37 11.48
CA GLU A 145 20.65 -7.10 11.85
C GLU A 145 20.66 -6.09 10.70
N THR A 146 20.52 -6.54 9.45
CA THR A 146 20.44 -5.64 8.30
C THR A 146 19.03 -5.14 8.04
N ILE A 147 18.02 -5.61 8.79
CA ILE A 147 16.62 -5.24 8.59
C ILE A 147 16.11 -4.38 9.73
N SER A 148 15.63 -3.18 9.41
CA SER A 148 14.90 -2.31 10.33
C SER A 148 13.41 -2.32 9.99
N VAL A 149 12.55 -2.53 11.00
CA VAL A 149 11.09 -2.48 10.80
C VAL A 149 10.62 -1.05 11.03
N ILE A 150 10.15 -0.41 9.95
CA ILE A 150 9.61 0.95 9.98
C ILE A 150 8.30 0.94 9.19
N PRO A 151 7.15 1.16 9.83
CA PRO A 151 5.85 1.08 9.19
C PRO A 151 5.65 2.20 8.17
N CYS A 152 4.67 2.02 7.28
CA CYS A 152 4.20 3.11 6.42
C CYS A 152 3.39 4.12 7.23
N GLY A 153 3.33 5.36 6.73
CA GLY A 153 2.53 6.43 7.31
C GLY A 153 1.19 6.63 6.59
N VAL A 154 0.35 7.46 7.20
CA VAL A 154 -0.88 7.97 6.60
C VAL A 154 -0.91 9.49 6.69
N ASN A 155 -1.51 10.13 5.68
CA ASN A 155 -1.73 11.57 5.69
C ASN A 155 -2.95 11.91 6.57
N LEU A 156 -2.71 12.23 7.85
CA LEU A 156 -3.76 12.54 8.82
C LEU A 156 -4.44 13.91 8.58
N GLU A 157 -3.86 14.77 7.73
CA GLU A 157 -4.50 16.02 7.31
C GLU A 157 -5.53 15.77 6.21
N LEU A 158 -5.25 14.85 5.30
CA LEU A 158 -6.16 14.43 4.25
C LEU A 158 -7.22 13.45 4.81
N PHE A 159 -6.76 12.38 5.45
CA PHE A 159 -7.63 11.35 6.01
C PHE A 159 -8.07 11.75 7.41
N GLN A 160 -9.22 12.41 7.49
CA GLN A 160 -9.87 12.82 8.71
C GLN A 160 -11.37 12.55 8.64
N PRO A 161 -12.03 12.37 9.78
CA PRO A 161 -13.46 12.14 9.83
C PRO A 161 -14.22 13.30 9.20
N VAL A 162 -15.19 12.99 8.36
CA VAL A 162 -16.23 13.88 7.88
C VAL A 162 -17.52 13.47 8.58
N ASP A 163 -18.43 14.40 8.80
CA ASP A 163 -19.75 14.06 9.33
C ASP A 163 -20.42 12.97 8.49
N LYS A 164 -20.81 11.88 9.14
CA LYS A 164 -21.24 10.65 8.46
C LYS A 164 -22.53 10.86 7.67
N GLU A 165 -23.48 11.60 8.24
CA GLU A 165 -24.75 11.84 7.58
C GLU A 165 -24.59 12.79 6.40
N ALA A 166 -23.78 13.85 6.55
CA ALA A 166 -23.42 14.73 5.45
C ALA A 166 -22.71 13.98 4.32
N ALA A 167 -21.77 13.09 4.66
CA ALA A 167 -21.07 12.24 3.69
C ALA A 167 -22.04 11.31 2.94
N ARG A 168 -22.96 10.67 3.65
CA ARG A 168 -24.00 9.81 3.07
C ARG A 168 -24.95 10.58 2.16
N GLN A 169 -25.40 11.73 2.60
CA GLN A 169 -26.26 12.59 1.79
C GLN A 169 -25.58 13.02 0.49
N GLN A 170 -24.31 13.45 0.56
CA GLN A 170 -23.53 13.85 -0.61
C GLN A 170 -23.29 12.70 -1.60
N LEU A 171 -23.20 11.46 -1.10
CA LEU A 171 -22.96 10.26 -1.91
C LEU A 171 -24.26 9.52 -2.31
N GLY A 172 -25.44 9.96 -1.83
CA GLY A 172 -26.71 9.27 -2.08
C GLY A 172 -26.81 7.89 -1.40
N LEU A 173 -26.18 7.72 -0.23
CA LEU A 173 -26.05 6.44 0.48
C LEU A 173 -26.97 6.34 1.73
N ASN A 174 -28.02 7.13 1.80
CA ASN A 174 -28.94 7.14 2.93
C ASN A 174 -29.72 5.83 3.06
N GLY A 175 -30.07 5.48 4.30
CA GLY A 175 -30.99 4.39 4.63
C GLY A 175 -30.40 2.99 4.61
N ASN A 176 -29.10 2.81 4.33
CA ASN A 176 -28.44 1.51 4.28
C ASN A 176 -27.20 1.46 5.17
N LYS A 177 -26.84 0.24 5.59
CA LYS A 177 -25.51 -0.05 6.13
C LYS A 177 -24.53 -0.18 4.96
N ASN A 178 -23.41 0.51 5.04
CA ASN A 178 -22.45 0.60 3.95
C ASN A 178 -21.15 -0.09 4.34
N ILE A 179 -20.82 -1.16 3.63
CA ILE A 179 -19.53 -1.85 3.67
C ILE A 179 -18.67 -1.23 2.58
N LEU A 180 -17.42 -0.93 2.88
CA LEU A 180 -16.49 -0.33 1.93
C LEU A 180 -15.30 -1.26 1.64
N PHE A 181 -15.02 -1.45 0.37
CA PHE A 181 -13.75 -1.99 -0.12
C PHE A 181 -13.03 -0.89 -0.92
N VAL A 182 -11.73 -0.71 -0.66
CA VAL A 182 -10.86 0.19 -1.42
C VAL A 182 -9.59 -0.59 -1.80
N GLY A 183 -9.25 -0.59 -3.10
CA GLY A 183 -8.02 -1.26 -3.53
C GLY A 183 -7.99 -1.57 -5.02
N ARG A 184 -6.85 -2.10 -5.48
CA ARG A 184 -6.75 -2.62 -6.85
C ARG A 184 -7.68 -3.81 -7.03
N LEU A 185 -8.33 -3.91 -8.17
CA LEU A 185 -9.15 -5.07 -8.50
C LEU A 185 -8.26 -6.17 -9.08
N GLU A 186 -7.68 -6.96 -8.20
CA GLU A 186 -6.82 -8.09 -8.51
C GLU A 186 -7.12 -9.26 -7.55
N PRO A 187 -6.92 -10.52 -7.96
CA PRO A 187 -7.27 -11.69 -7.15
C PRO A 187 -6.67 -11.69 -5.75
N LEU A 188 -5.43 -11.18 -5.58
CA LEU A 188 -4.75 -11.08 -4.28
C LEU A 188 -5.49 -10.22 -3.26
N LYS A 189 -6.40 -9.33 -3.70
CA LYS A 189 -7.20 -8.48 -2.82
C LYS A 189 -8.45 -9.13 -2.25
N GLY A 190 -8.80 -10.33 -2.73
CA GLY A 190 -9.84 -11.17 -2.13
C GLY A 190 -11.25 -10.59 -2.22
N ILE A 191 -11.56 -9.77 -3.23
CA ILE A 191 -12.89 -9.17 -3.40
C ILE A 191 -13.96 -10.24 -3.59
N ASP A 192 -13.63 -11.33 -4.29
CA ASP A 192 -14.48 -12.51 -4.46
C ASP A 192 -14.90 -13.08 -3.10
N ARG A 193 -13.99 -13.14 -2.12
CA ARG A 193 -14.29 -13.59 -0.76
C ARG A 193 -15.24 -12.65 -0.03
N LEU A 194 -15.10 -11.34 -0.26
CA LEU A 194 -16.02 -10.35 0.28
C LEU A 194 -17.41 -10.45 -0.36
N LEU A 195 -17.49 -10.63 -1.68
CA LEU A 195 -18.77 -10.89 -2.37
C LEU A 195 -19.46 -12.12 -1.82
N MET A 196 -18.73 -13.22 -1.63
CA MET A 196 -19.27 -14.42 -0.98
C MET A 196 -19.68 -14.12 0.48
N ALA A 197 -18.92 -13.30 1.23
CA ALA A 197 -19.27 -12.95 2.60
C ALA A 197 -20.60 -12.19 2.70
N MET A 198 -20.94 -11.38 1.70
CA MET A 198 -22.24 -10.69 1.64
C MET A 198 -23.43 -11.67 1.71
N THR A 199 -23.28 -12.90 1.20
CA THR A 199 -24.37 -13.92 1.24
C THR A 199 -24.62 -14.49 2.64
N TYR A 200 -23.67 -14.34 3.55
CA TYR A 200 -23.75 -14.83 4.95
C TYR A 200 -24.18 -13.74 5.93
N LEU A 201 -24.42 -12.50 5.49
CA LEU A 201 -24.88 -11.43 6.37
C LEU A 201 -26.32 -11.68 6.81
N GLU A 202 -26.60 -11.48 8.10
CA GLU A 202 -27.93 -11.69 8.69
C GLU A 202 -28.98 -10.71 8.16
N ASN A 203 -28.56 -9.46 7.89
CA ASN A 203 -29.47 -8.40 7.38
C ASN A 203 -28.98 -7.89 6.01
N ARG A 204 -29.17 -8.68 4.97
CA ARG A 204 -28.70 -8.35 3.62
C ARG A 204 -29.45 -7.21 2.94
N GLU A 205 -30.78 -7.13 3.14
CA GLU A 205 -31.64 -6.19 2.43
C GLU A 205 -31.33 -4.71 2.76
N GLY A 206 -30.83 -4.46 3.98
CA GLY A 206 -30.40 -3.13 4.41
C GLY A 206 -28.90 -2.85 4.28
N THR A 207 -28.14 -3.68 3.52
CA THR A 207 -26.69 -3.57 3.46
C THR A 207 -26.19 -3.42 2.02
N ARG A 208 -25.28 -2.49 1.79
CA ARG A 208 -24.60 -2.26 0.50
C ARG A 208 -23.10 -2.46 0.62
N LEU A 209 -22.50 -2.99 -0.44
CA LEU A 209 -21.05 -3.06 -0.62
C LEU A 209 -20.62 -2.03 -1.67
N LEU A 210 -19.80 -1.08 -1.26
CA LEU A 210 -19.16 -0.09 -2.11
C LEU A 210 -17.77 -0.61 -2.49
N VAL A 211 -17.52 -0.79 -3.78
CA VAL A 211 -16.24 -1.26 -4.32
C VAL A 211 -15.56 -0.11 -5.04
N ILE A 212 -14.47 0.40 -4.46
CA ILE A 212 -13.65 1.47 -5.03
C ILE A 212 -12.34 0.87 -5.53
N GLY A 213 -12.04 1.08 -6.80
CA GLY A 213 -10.83 0.64 -7.46
C GLY A 213 -11.04 0.22 -8.90
N GLY A 214 -9.97 -0.26 -9.50
CA GLY A 214 -9.95 -0.57 -10.93
C GLY A 214 -9.50 0.62 -11.77
N ASP A 215 -8.76 0.31 -12.81
CA ASP A 215 -8.28 1.22 -13.83
C ASP A 215 -8.66 0.68 -15.21
N GLY A 216 -8.17 1.32 -16.28
CA GLY A 216 -8.44 0.87 -17.65
C GLY A 216 -7.97 -0.56 -17.97
N ASN A 217 -7.08 -1.14 -17.15
CA ASN A 217 -6.55 -2.50 -17.31
C ASN A 217 -7.35 -3.53 -16.48
N SER A 218 -8.23 -3.07 -15.60
CA SER A 218 -8.99 -3.91 -14.67
C SER A 218 -10.36 -4.36 -15.22
N GLN A 219 -10.70 -4.04 -16.47
CA GLN A 219 -12.03 -4.28 -17.04
C GLN A 219 -12.45 -5.76 -16.95
N HIS A 220 -11.55 -6.67 -17.31
CA HIS A 220 -11.82 -8.11 -17.24
C HIS A 220 -12.15 -8.58 -15.81
N GLU A 221 -11.44 -8.07 -14.83
CA GLU A 221 -11.66 -8.41 -13.41
C GLU A 221 -12.97 -7.80 -12.89
N ILE A 222 -13.31 -6.58 -13.31
CA ILE A 222 -14.61 -5.96 -13.01
C ILE A 222 -15.74 -6.83 -13.52
N GLU A 223 -15.69 -7.25 -14.79
CA GLU A 223 -16.71 -8.12 -15.41
C GLU A 223 -16.81 -9.47 -14.71
N ARG A 224 -15.69 -10.06 -14.29
CA ARG A 224 -15.66 -11.30 -13.51
C ARG A 224 -16.37 -11.12 -12.17
N LEU A 225 -16.07 -10.06 -11.44
CA LEU A 225 -16.67 -9.77 -10.13
C LEU A 225 -18.15 -9.42 -10.26
N GLN A 226 -18.56 -8.71 -11.31
CA GLN A 226 -19.96 -8.44 -11.60
C GLN A 226 -20.73 -9.73 -11.87
N ARG A 227 -20.21 -10.63 -12.72
CA ARG A 227 -20.81 -11.96 -12.92
C ARG A 227 -20.96 -12.73 -11.62
N LEU A 228 -19.91 -12.75 -10.79
CA LEU A 228 -19.97 -13.40 -9.49
C LEU A 228 -21.07 -12.80 -8.61
N SER A 229 -21.27 -11.48 -8.62
CA SER A 229 -22.36 -10.85 -7.87
C SER A 229 -23.75 -11.28 -8.35
N TRP A 230 -23.93 -11.49 -9.66
CA TRP A 230 -25.15 -12.07 -10.23
C TRP A 230 -25.37 -13.52 -9.81
N GLU A 231 -24.34 -14.35 -9.90
CA GLU A 231 -24.39 -15.77 -9.49
C GLU A 231 -24.73 -15.94 -8.01
N LEU A 232 -24.28 -14.99 -7.18
CA LEU A 232 -24.56 -14.94 -5.74
C LEU A 232 -25.89 -14.26 -5.38
N HIS A 233 -26.63 -13.74 -6.35
CA HIS A 233 -27.89 -12.98 -6.18
C HIS A 233 -27.74 -11.78 -5.22
N ILE A 234 -26.64 -11.02 -5.36
CA ILE A 234 -26.33 -9.80 -4.58
C ILE A 234 -26.05 -8.57 -5.45
N GLN A 235 -26.27 -8.65 -6.75
CA GLN A 235 -25.94 -7.59 -7.72
C GLN A 235 -26.56 -6.24 -7.35
N ASP A 236 -27.74 -6.21 -6.75
CA ASP A 236 -28.45 -4.98 -6.37
C ASP A 236 -27.86 -4.36 -5.09
N SER A 237 -27.07 -5.12 -4.35
CA SER A 237 -26.39 -4.69 -3.11
C SER A 237 -24.91 -4.32 -3.34
N VAL A 238 -24.36 -4.47 -4.55
CA VAL A 238 -22.94 -4.20 -4.86
C VAL A 238 -22.82 -3.04 -5.83
N ILE A 239 -22.07 -2.02 -5.46
CA ILE A 239 -21.86 -0.82 -6.26
C ILE A 239 -20.38 -0.72 -6.61
N PHE A 240 -20.03 -0.93 -7.89
CA PHE A 240 -18.69 -0.71 -8.41
C PHE A 240 -18.52 0.77 -8.80
N LEU A 241 -17.71 1.51 -8.06
CA LEU A 241 -17.54 2.97 -8.19
C LEU A 241 -16.37 3.35 -9.12
N GLY A 242 -15.54 2.36 -9.51
CA GLY A 242 -14.35 2.63 -10.30
C GLY A 242 -13.26 3.36 -9.48
N LEU A 243 -12.35 4.02 -10.21
CA LEU A 243 -11.25 4.75 -9.60
C LEU A 243 -11.74 6.09 -9.02
N ILE A 244 -11.55 6.28 -7.73
CA ILE A 244 -11.84 7.53 -7.02
C ILE A 244 -10.52 8.23 -6.66
N LYS A 245 -10.43 9.53 -6.88
CA LYS A 245 -9.27 10.33 -6.48
C LYS A 245 -9.06 10.28 -4.97
N GLN A 246 -7.80 10.22 -4.54
CA GLN A 246 -7.43 10.08 -3.13
C GLN A 246 -8.06 11.15 -2.24
N GLU A 247 -8.16 12.39 -2.74
CA GLU A 247 -8.73 13.52 -2.01
C GLU A 247 -10.22 13.33 -1.69
N ARG A 248 -10.91 12.45 -2.39
CA ARG A 248 -12.33 12.13 -2.16
C ARG A 248 -12.55 10.88 -1.31
N LEU A 249 -11.52 10.05 -1.08
CA LEU A 249 -11.65 8.83 -0.29
C LEU A 249 -12.11 9.07 1.15
N PRO A 250 -11.70 10.15 1.86
CA PRO A 250 -12.18 10.42 3.21
C PRO A 250 -13.71 10.47 3.33
N LEU A 251 -14.38 10.96 2.29
CA LEU A 251 -15.84 11.00 2.24
C LEU A 251 -16.46 9.60 2.22
N TYR A 252 -15.88 8.68 1.45
CA TYR A 252 -16.34 7.28 1.37
C TYR A 252 -16.02 6.50 2.64
N TYR A 253 -14.82 6.68 3.20
CA TYR A 253 -14.48 6.07 4.48
C TYR A 253 -15.46 6.53 5.57
N SER A 254 -15.71 7.84 5.69
CA SER A 254 -16.62 8.39 6.72
C SER A 254 -18.07 7.96 6.53
N ALA A 255 -18.55 7.80 5.29
CA ALA A 255 -19.90 7.32 4.99
C ALA A 255 -20.11 5.82 5.31
N ALA A 256 -19.03 5.04 5.34
CA ALA A 256 -19.09 3.61 5.59
C ALA A 256 -19.31 3.26 7.07
N ASP A 257 -19.91 2.10 7.33
CA ASP A 257 -20.03 1.52 8.67
C ASP A 257 -18.83 0.64 9.00
N VAL A 258 -18.22 0.05 7.98
CA VAL A 258 -17.03 -0.79 8.10
C VAL A 258 -16.26 -0.77 6.78
N CYS A 259 -14.95 -0.69 6.87
CA CYS A 259 -14.06 -0.98 5.74
C CYS A 259 -13.55 -2.42 5.84
N VAL A 260 -13.52 -3.14 4.72
CA VAL A 260 -13.08 -4.55 4.71
C VAL A 260 -11.85 -4.70 3.83
N VAL A 261 -10.82 -5.37 4.37
CA VAL A 261 -9.56 -5.68 3.70
C VAL A 261 -9.41 -7.22 3.67
N PRO A 262 -10.05 -7.92 2.71
CA PRO A 262 -10.12 -9.37 2.68
C PRO A 262 -8.94 -10.01 1.94
N SER A 263 -7.81 -9.30 1.89
CA SER A 263 -6.66 -9.63 1.06
C SER A 263 -6.01 -10.96 1.47
N TYR A 264 -5.49 -11.69 0.48
CA TYR A 264 -4.60 -12.84 0.71
C TYR A 264 -3.17 -12.37 1.05
N TYR A 265 -2.81 -11.18 0.61
CA TYR A 265 -1.50 -10.58 0.85
C TYR A 265 -1.58 -9.06 0.86
N GLU A 266 -0.93 -8.47 1.85
CA GLU A 266 -0.58 -7.07 1.93
C GLU A 266 0.86 -6.96 2.40
N SER A 267 1.65 -6.07 1.84
CA SER A 267 2.94 -5.73 2.43
C SER A 267 2.77 -4.87 3.67
N PHE A 268 1.83 -3.92 3.62
CA PHE A 268 1.47 -3.09 4.77
C PHE A 268 -0.04 -2.97 4.95
N GLY A 269 -0.79 -2.47 3.93
CA GLY A 269 -2.23 -2.28 4.01
C GLY A 269 -2.64 -0.86 4.41
N LEU A 270 -2.24 0.14 3.62
CA LEU A 270 -2.57 1.56 3.86
C LEU A 270 -4.07 1.83 4.01
N VAL A 271 -4.90 1.07 3.31
CA VAL A 271 -6.37 1.17 3.37
C VAL A 271 -6.90 1.05 4.81
N ALA A 272 -6.32 0.15 5.61
CA ALA A 272 -6.70 0.02 7.02
C ALA A 272 -6.36 1.29 7.81
N LEU A 273 -5.16 1.87 7.61
CA LEU A 273 -4.79 3.14 8.25
C LEU A 273 -5.68 4.30 7.82
N GLU A 274 -5.97 4.41 6.53
CA GLU A 274 -6.81 5.46 5.95
C GLU A 274 -8.23 5.40 6.53
N SER A 275 -8.80 4.18 6.60
CA SER A 275 -10.12 3.95 7.20
C SER A 275 -10.16 4.35 8.67
N LEU A 276 -9.20 3.86 9.47
CA LEU A 276 -9.09 4.20 10.90
C LEU A 276 -8.83 5.70 11.11
N ALA A 277 -8.04 6.34 10.26
CA ALA A 277 -7.81 7.79 10.30
C ALA A 277 -9.09 8.59 10.06
N CYS A 278 -10.02 8.07 9.25
CA CYS A 278 -11.35 8.63 9.04
C CYS A 278 -12.38 8.20 10.12
N GLY A 279 -11.96 7.46 11.15
CA GLY A 279 -12.82 7.02 12.24
C GLY A 279 -13.69 5.81 11.91
N THR A 280 -13.44 5.12 10.81
CA THR A 280 -14.23 3.98 10.36
C THR A 280 -13.55 2.67 10.73
N PRO A 281 -14.24 1.76 11.45
CA PRO A 281 -13.67 0.50 11.88
C PRO A 281 -13.35 -0.43 10.70
N VAL A 282 -12.39 -1.35 10.90
CA VAL A 282 -11.88 -2.23 9.86
C VAL A 282 -12.08 -3.71 10.21
N VAL A 283 -12.51 -4.50 9.23
CA VAL A 283 -12.36 -5.96 9.26
C VAL A 283 -11.29 -6.34 8.24
N ALA A 284 -10.21 -6.93 8.69
CA ALA A 284 -9.10 -7.34 7.82
C ALA A 284 -8.69 -8.78 8.05
N THR A 285 -8.19 -9.42 7.01
CA THR A 285 -7.41 -10.67 7.16
C THR A 285 -6.09 -10.39 7.86
N ASP A 286 -5.50 -11.43 8.43
CA ASP A 286 -4.22 -11.37 9.14
C ASP A 286 -3.03 -11.24 8.16
N VAL A 287 -2.96 -10.11 7.49
CA VAL A 287 -1.93 -9.78 6.49
C VAL A 287 -1.38 -8.38 6.70
N GLY A 288 -0.16 -8.16 6.28
CA GLY A 288 0.50 -6.85 6.39
C GLY A 288 0.55 -6.34 7.82
N SER A 289 0.06 -5.12 8.02
CA SER A 289 0.03 -4.44 9.32
C SER A 289 -1.26 -4.66 10.12
N ALA A 290 -2.19 -5.51 9.67
CA ALA A 290 -3.51 -5.64 10.26
C ALA A 290 -3.46 -5.81 11.79
N ARG A 291 -2.62 -6.72 12.31
CA ARG A 291 -2.47 -6.94 13.77
C ARG A 291 -1.88 -5.76 14.53
N SER A 292 -1.07 -4.95 13.89
CA SER A 292 -0.41 -3.82 14.56
C SER A 292 -1.25 -2.54 14.58
N VAL A 293 -2.21 -2.41 13.64
CA VAL A 293 -3.03 -1.20 13.51
C VAL A 293 -4.47 -1.38 13.99
N ILE A 294 -5.01 -2.62 13.96
CA ILE A 294 -6.39 -2.92 14.36
C ILE A 294 -6.41 -3.45 15.81
N ARG A 295 -7.13 -2.78 16.68
CA ARG A 295 -7.39 -3.24 18.06
C ARG A 295 -8.66 -4.06 18.06
N GLN A 296 -8.54 -5.36 18.38
CA GLN A 296 -9.66 -6.32 18.39
C GLN A 296 -10.84 -5.84 19.23
N GLY A 297 -12.01 -5.73 18.62
CA GLY A 297 -13.26 -5.32 19.28
C GLY A 297 -13.41 -3.80 19.47
N GLU A 298 -12.32 -3.03 19.46
CA GLU A 298 -12.33 -1.57 19.63
C GLU A 298 -12.39 -0.85 18.26
N THR A 299 -11.33 -1.00 17.45
CA THR A 299 -11.23 -0.33 16.15
C THR A 299 -11.54 -1.25 14.97
N GLY A 300 -11.85 -2.51 15.24
CA GLY A 300 -12.19 -3.50 14.22
C GLY A 300 -11.87 -4.92 14.62
N TYR A 301 -11.71 -5.77 13.62
CA TYR A 301 -11.38 -7.18 13.81
C TYR A 301 -10.36 -7.65 12.79
N VAL A 302 -9.37 -8.41 13.25
CA VAL A 302 -8.49 -9.20 12.40
C VAL A 302 -9.00 -10.64 12.40
N VAL A 303 -9.20 -11.22 11.22
CA VAL A 303 -9.58 -12.61 11.01
C VAL A 303 -8.40 -13.41 10.49
N ALA A 304 -8.28 -14.67 10.90
CA ALA A 304 -7.12 -15.50 10.58
C ALA A 304 -6.96 -15.76 9.07
N ASP A 305 -8.06 -15.74 8.34
CA ASP A 305 -8.13 -15.98 6.90
C ASP A 305 -9.32 -15.23 6.29
N ASN A 306 -9.44 -15.26 4.95
CA ASN A 306 -10.54 -14.62 4.23
C ASN A 306 -11.71 -15.59 3.93
N PHE A 307 -11.94 -16.58 4.78
CA PHE A 307 -13.14 -17.41 4.68
C PHE A 307 -14.40 -16.54 4.76
N PRO A 308 -15.30 -16.60 3.76
CA PRO A 308 -16.45 -15.72 3.65
C PRO A 308 -17.31 -15.63 4.90
N TYR A 309 -17.57 -16.79 5.54
CA TYR A 309 -18.35 -16.84 6.78
C TYR A 309 -17.68 -16.10 7.94
N ARG A 310 -16.36 -16.22 8.10
CA ARG A 310 -15.60 -15.52 9.16
C ARG A 310 -15.60 -14.01 8.96
N LEU A 311 -15.43 -13.57 7.70
CA LEU A 311 -15.57 -12.16 7.35
C LEU A 311 -16.97 -11.65 7.70
N ALA A 312 -18.02 -12.36 7.25
CA ALA A 312 -19.41 -12.01 7.51
C ALA A 312 -19.72 -11.88 9.00
N GLN A 313 -19.27 -12.82 9.83
CA GLN A 313 -19.46 -12.74 11.28
C GLN A 313 -18.89 -11.44 11.88
N LYS A 314 -17.67 -11.04 11.50
CA LYS A 314 -17.05 -9.83 12.05
C LYS A 314 -17.65 -8.55 11.47
N ILE A 315 -18.05 -8.58 10.21
CA ILE A 315 -18.81 -7.51 9.58
C ILE A 315 -20.14 -7.32 10.31
N SER A 316 -20.93 -8.39 10.50
CA SER A 316 -22.24 -8.32 11.20
C SER A 316 -22.11 -7.77 12.62
N LEU A 317 -21.06 -8.16 13.37
CA LEU A 317 -20.79 -7.60 14.70
C LEU A 317 -20.58 -6.07 14.69
N LEU A 318 -19.94 -5.51 13.65
CA LEU A 318 -19.79 -4.06 13.52
C LEU A 318 -21.06 -3.39 13.04
N LEU A 319 -21.78 -3.99 12.10
CA LEU A 319 -23.02 -3.44 11.56
C LEU A 319 -24.17 -3.44 12.59
N SER A 320 -24.16 -4.38 13.55
CA SER A 320 -25.16 -4.46 14.63
C SER A 320 -24.94 -3.44 15.77
N LYS A 321 -23.75 -2.80 15.82
CA LYS A 321 -23.49 -1.76 16.80
C LYS A 321 -24.44 -0.57 16.55
N PRO A 322 -24.91 0.10 17.63
CA PRO A 322 -25.61 1.36 17.48
C PRO A 322 -24.74 2.40 16.76
N GLU A 323 -25.35 3.45 16.27
CA GLU A 323 -24.64 4.51 15.56
C GLU A 323 -23.39 4.97 16.31
N VAL A 324 -22.32 5.13 15.55
CA VAL A 324 -20.99 5.44 16.10
C VAL A 324 -21.01 6.85 16.65
N SER A 325 -20.85 7.01 17.95
CA SER A 325 -20.76 8.35 18.57
C SER A 325 -19.48 9.08 18.13
N ALA A 326 -19.47 10.40 18.22
CA ALA A 326 -18.28 11.22 17.94
C ALA A 326 -17.07 10.77 18.80
N GLU A 327 -17.33 10.31 20.02
CA GLU A 327 -16.31 9.76 20.91
C GLU A 327 -15.69 8.48 20.34
N SER A 328 -16.51 7.55 19.83
CA SER A 328 -16.05 6.32 19.18
C SER A 328 -15.23 6.61 17.94
N ILE A 329 -15.64 7.58 17.11
CA ILE A 329 -14.87 8.05 15.93
C ILE A 329 -13.51 8.58 16.39
N GLY A 330 -13.49 9.40 17.44
CA GLY A 330 -12.26 9.94 18.02
C GLY A 330 -11.31 8.84 18.51
N LEU A 331 -11.81 7.81 19.19
CA LEU A 331 -11.02 6.68 19.67
C LEU A 331 -10.43 5.88 18.51
N VAL A 332 -11.20 5.59 17.48
CA VAL A 332 -10.73 4.89 16.28
C VAL A 332 -9.61 5.68 15.62
N ARG A 333 -9.79 6.99 15.38
CA ARG A 333 -8.77 7.86 14.81
C ARG A 333 -7.51 7.95 15.66
N ALA A 334 -7.65 8.08 16.98
CA ALA A 334 -6.53 8.19 17.89
C ALA A 334 -5.60 6.95 17.85
N SER A 335 -6.13 5.78 17.48
CA SER A 335 -5.36 4.54 17.38
C SER A 335 -4.23 4.61 16.35
N VAL A 336 -4.36 5.47 15.34
CA VAL A 336 -3.38 5.61 14.24
C VAL A 336 -2.57 6.92 14.29
N ALA A 337 -2.67 7.70 15.37
CA ALA A 337 -1.97 8.98 15.50
C ALA A 337 -0.43 8.84 15.35
N GLY A 338 0.14 7.74 15.83
CA GLY A 338 1.56 7.42 15.70
C GLY A 338 2.02 7.12 14.29
N PHE A 339 1.10 6.86 13.36
CA PHE A 339 1.39 6.54 11.97
C PHE A 339 1.33 7.76 11.03
N SER A 340 1.36 9.00 11.55
CA SER A 340 1.46 10.17 10.68
C SER A 340 2.74 10.13 9.85
N TRP A 341 2.70 10.62 8.60
CA TRP A 341 3.91 10.70 7.76
C TRP A 341 5.04 11.46 8.44
N SER A 342 4.75 12.49 9.22
CA SER A 342 5.78 13.23 9.97
C SER A 342 6.45 12.37 11.05
N SER A 343 5.67 11.55 11.79
CA SER A 343 6.22 10.61 12.79
C SER A 343 7.10 9.56 12.12
N ILE A 344 6.62 8.96 11.03
CA ILE A 344 7.38 7.95 10.29
C ILE A 344 8.65 8.53 9.65
N ALA A 345 8.56 9.72 9.06
CA ALA A 345 9.74 10.42 8.53
C ALA A 345 10.79 10.68 9.62
N GLY A 346 10.37 11.03 10.85
CA GLY A 346 11.25 11.19 11.99
C GLY A 346 12.02 9.89 12.33
N VAL A 347 11.34 8.74 12.28
CA VAL A 347 11.96 7.42 12.48
C VAL A 347 12.94 7.10 11.35
N MET A 348 12.54 7.35 10.09
CA MET A 348 13.40 7.14 8.92
C MET A 348 14.68 7.98 8.98
N VAL A 349 14.58 9.26 9.35
CA VAL A 349 15.78 10.13 9.51
C VAL A 349 16.74 9.60 10.58
N LYS A 350 16.22 9.06 11.69
CA LYS A 350 17.07 8.42 12.71
C LYS A 350 17.79 7.19 12.13
N GLU A 351 17.08 6.37 11.33
CA GLU A 351 17.68 5.20 10.69
C GLU A 351 18.74 5.59 9.66
N TYR A 352 18.51 6.63 8.84
CA TYR A 352 19.53 7.14 7.92
C TYR A 352 20.79 7.57 8.64
N ARG A 353 20.67 8.31 9.76
CA ARG A 353 21.82 8.73 10.58
C ARG A 353 22.58 7.53 11.14
N LYS A 354 21.87 6.49 11.57
CA LYS A 354 22.49 5.26 12.07
C LYS A 354 23.28 4.56 10.95
N VAL A 355 22.67 4.37 9.79
CA VAL A 355 23.34 3.72 8.64
C VAL A 355 24.59 4.51 8.21
N LEU A 356 24.52 5.85 8.19
CA LEU A 356 25.66 6.69 7.86
C LEU A 356 26.77 6.56 8.91
N ALA A 357 26.43 6.57 10.20
CA ALA A 357 27.40 6.38 11.27
C ALA A 357 28.09 5.00 11.18
N ASP A 358 27.30 3.94 10.99
CA ASP A 358 27.82 2.57 10.85
C ASP A 358 28.75 2.43 9.62
N TYR A 359 28.42 3.10 8.51
CA TYR A 359 29.18 3.03 7.26
C TYR A 359 30.53 3.72 7.33
N PHE A 360 30.61 4.91 7.94
CA PHE A 360 31.85 5.68 8.02
C PHE A 360 32.73 5.33 9.22
N THR A 361 32.29 4.41 10.10
CA THR A 361 33.11 3.88 11.22
C THR A 361 33.78 2.55 10.88
N GLN A 362 33.42 1.91 9.75
CA GLN A 362 34.11 0.73 9.20
C GLN A 362 35.26 1.14 8.28
#